data_2c6e468bfa9f342faf389879b0a1838c
#
_entry.id   2c6e468bfa9f342faf389879b0a1838c
#
_cell.length_a   1.000
_cell.length_b   1.000
_cell.length_c   1.000
_cell.angle_alpha   90.00
_cell.angle_beta   90.00
_cell.angle_gamma   90.00
#
_symmetry.space_group_name_H-M   'P 1'
#
loop_
_entity.id
_entity.type
_entity.pdbx_description
1 polymer ?
#
loop_
_entity_poly.entity_id
_entity_poly.type
_entity_poly.pdbx_seq_one_letter_code
_entity_poly.pdbx_strand_id
1 'polypeptide(L)'
;MIRVEKDTNNDQTIDSRDYFKQGKRIRNERSLNNPDRMDRIIFFDEQERPLKIKKDTVNDGLFDTLYHFKEGELYLSTQDTSGDGKPNVRQTYKNGKPFKRQVDD
;
A
#
# COMPACT_ATOMS: atom_id res chain seq x y z
N MET A 1 18.92 5.11 -8.95
CA MET A 1 17.76 5.25 -8.04
C MET A 1 18.18 6.03 -6.81
N ILE A 2 17.37 6.97 -6.39
CA ILE A 2 17.62 7.79 -5.20
C ILE A 2 16.59 7.41 -4.13
N ARG A 3 17.08 7.25 -2.91
CA ARG A 3 16.22 6.96 -1.75
C ARG A 3 16.30 8.12 -0.77
N VAL A 4 15.14 8.62 -0.34
CA VAL A 4 15.05 9.67 0.67
C VAL A 4 14.37 9.10 1.90
N GLU A 5 15.03 9.18 3.06
CA GLU A 5 14.51 8.68 4.32
C GLU A 5 14.12 9.87 5.20
N LYS A 6 12.98 9.74 5.89
CA LYS A 6 12.44 10.81 6.73
C LYS A 6 11.99 10.27 8.08
N ASP A 7 12.19 11.09 9.11
CA ASP A 7 11.61 10.92 10.44
C ASP A 7 10.52 11.98 10.57
N THR A 8 9.27 11.59 10.28
CA THR A 8 8.17 12.56 10.19
C THR A 8 7.61 12.97 11.57
N ASN A 9 7.84 12.15 12.60
CA ASN A 9 7.36 12.43 13.96
C ASN A 9 8.48 12.82 14.94
N ASN A 10 9.70 12.94 14.42
CA ASN A 10 10.86 13.40 15.16
C ASN A 10 11.20 12.52 16.40
N ASP A 11 11.04 11.20 16.25
CA ASP A 11 11.35 10.24 17.33
C ASP A 11 12.72 9.58 17.15
N GLN A 12 13.52 10.06 16.19
CA GLN A 12 14.86 9.56 15.84
C GLN A 12 14.83 8.21 15.15
N THR A 13 13.68 7.76 14.68
CA THR A 13 13.52 6.55 13.89
C THR A 13 12.94 6.92 12.53
N ILE A 14 13.52 6.35 11.47
CA ILE A 14 13.04 6.60 10.11
C ILE A 14 11.69 5.90 9.93
N ASP A 15 10.64 6.67 9.63
CA ASP A 15 9.29 6.16 9.47
C ASP A 15 8.74 6.33 8.07
N SER A 16 9.50 6.94 7.15
CA SER A 16 9.08 7.12 5.76
C SER A 16 10.28 7.04 4.84
N ARG A 17 10.12 6.34 3.71
CA ARG A 17 11.14 6.26 2.66
C ARG A 17 10.49 6.50 1.32
N ASP A 18 11.07 7.40 0.53
CA ASP A 18 10.67 7.64 -0.85
C ASP A 18 11.78 7.18 -1.78
N TYR A 19 11.39 6.45 -2.82
CA TYR A 19 12.31 5.97 -3.84
C TYR A 19 12.02 6.71 -5.14
N PHE A 20 13.07 7.23 -5.79
CA PHE A 20 12.96 8.02 -7.01
C PHE A 20 13.78 7.36 -8.12
N LYS A 21 13.28 7.44 -9.34
CA LYS A 21 13.98 7.01 -10.53
C LYS A 21 13.78 8.08 -11.60
N GLN A 22 14.88 8.62 -12.14
CA GLN A 22 14.84 9.66 -13.17
C GLN A 22 14.00 10.87 -12.74
N GLY A 23 14.13 11.27 -11.47
CA GLY A 23 13.42 12.42 -10.92
C GLY A 23 11.96 12.17 -10.56
N LYS A 24 11.44 10.94 -10.73
CA LYS A 24 10.05 10.62 -10.42
C LYS A 24 9.98 9.67 -9.25
N ARG A 25 9.04 9.90 -8.35
CA ARG A 25 8.81 9.01 -7.23
C ARG A 25 8.13 7.74 -7.73
N ILE A 26 8.73 6.57 -7.44
CA ILE A 26 8.22 5.27 -7.88
C ILE A 26 7.66 4.45 -6.73
N ARG A 27 8.06 4.76 -5.48
CA ARG A 27 7.65 3.96 -4.32
C ARG A 27 7.74 4.81 -3.05
N ASN A 28 6.78 4.63 -2.15
CA ASN A 28 6.81 5.18 -0.81
C ASN A 28 6.56 4.06 0.19
N GLU A 29 7.42 3.97 1.20
CA GLU A 29 7.24 3.04 2.32
C GLU A 29 7.03 3.85 3.57
N ARG A 30 6.11 3.42 4.43
CA ARG A 30 5.83 4.14 5.66
C ARG A 30 5.49 3.19 6.80
N SER A 31 5.95 3.58 7.99
CA SER A 31 5.63 2.92 9.26
C SER A 31 4.50 3.70 9.91
N LEU A 32 3.29 3.15 9.89
CA LEU A 32 2.10 3.80 10.45
C LEU A 32 1.76 3.30 11.85
N ASN A 33 1.81 1.97 12.03
CA ASN A 33 1.41 1.32 13.27
C ASN A 33 2.52 0.56 13.96
N ASN A 34 3.69 0.45 13.32
CA ASN A 34 4.83 -0.30 13.85
C ASN A 34 6.10 0.49 13.61
N PRO A 35 6.78 0.98 14.69
CA PRO A 35 7.99 1.78 14.52
C PRO A 35 9.18 0.99 13.97
N ASP A 36 9.13 -0.36 14.03
CA ASP A 36 10.26 -1.20 13.66
C ASP A 36 10.22 -1.69 12.23
N ARG A 37 9.13 -1.42 11.50
CA ARG A 37 9.04 -1.86 10.11
C ARG A 37 8.01 -1.05 9.33
N MET A 38 8.16 -1.08 8.00
CA MET A 38 7.25 -0.40 7.09
C MET A 38 5.99 -1.26 6.92
N ASP A 39 4.83 -0.74 7.30
CA ASP A 39 3.56 -1.45 7.24
C ASP A 39 2.63 -0.94 6.13
N ARG A 40 3.09 0.02 5.33
CA ARG A 40 2.39 0.48 4.13
C ARG A 40 3.38 0.76 3.02
N ILE A 41 3.11 0.24 1.81
CA ILE A 41 3.92 0.50 0.63
C ILE A 41 3.00 1.00 -0.47
N ILE A 42 3.33 2.15 -1.07
CA ILE A 42 2.64 2.70 -2.23
C ILE A 42 3.59 2.63 -3.41
N PHE A 43 3.12 2.04 -4.51
CA PHE A 43 3.82 2.05 -5.79
C PHE A 43 3.16 3.08 -6.71
N PHE A 44 3.97 3.83 -7.45
CA PHE A 44 3.50 4.90 -8.32
C PHE A 44 3.76 4.55 -9.79
N ASP A 45 2.89 5.03 -10.68
CA ASP A 45 3.08 4.90 -12.12
C ASP A 45 4.00 6.02 -12.66
N GLU A 46 4.17 6.08 -13.99
CA GLU A 46 5.07 7.05 -14.61
C GLU A 46 4.61 8.50 -14.43
N GLN A 47 3.36 8.74 -14.12
CA GLN A 47 2.82 10.07 -13.84
C GLN A 47 2.75 10.35 -12.34
N GLU A 48 3.42 9.53 -11.51
CA GLU A 48 3.42 9.65 -10.05
C GLU A 48 2.03 9.52 -9.43
N ARG A 49 1.13 8.75 -10.07
CA ARG A 49 -0.18 8.42 -9.53
C ARG A 49 -0.09 7.07 -8.80
N PRO A 50 -0.89 6.85 -7.76
CA PRO A 50 -0.89 5.53 -7.09
C PRO A 50 -1.24 4.42 -8.08
N LEU A 51 -0.43 3.36 -8.09
CA LEU A 51 -0.63 2.18 -8.91
C LEU A 51 -1.08 1.00 -8.06
N LYS A 52 -0.49 0.85 -6.88
CA LYS A 52 -0.78 -0.24 -5.96
C LYS A 52 -0.39 0.17 -4.55
N ILE A 53 -1.23 -0.20 -3.58
CA ILE A 53 -0.93 0.04 -2.15
C ILE A 53 -1.01 -1.30 -1.43
N LYS A 54 0.02 -1.61 -0.63
CA LYS A 54 0.05 -2.77 0.25
C LYS A 54 0.01 -2.29 1.70
N LYS A 55 -0.82 -2.93 2.52
CA LYS A 55 -0.94 -2.61 3.94
C LYS A 55 -0.91 -3.85 4.80
N ASP A 56 -0.29 -3.73 5.97
CA ASP A 56 -0.39 -4.69 7.06
C ASP A 56 -1.33 -4.08 8.11
N THR A 57 -2.59 -4.50 8.11
CA THR A 57 -3.61 -3.88 8.96
C THR A 57 -3.70 -4.51 10.36
N VAL A 58 -3.11 -5.70 10.54
CA VAL A 58 -3.14 -6.41 11.82
C VAL A 58 -1.76 -6.47 12.49
N ASN A 59 -0.76 -5.83 11.88
CA ASN A 59 0.59 -5.69 12.44
C ASN A 59 1.28 -7.02 12.71
N ASP A 60 1.11 -7.99 11.82
CA ASP A 60 1.71 -9.33 11.94
C ASP A 60 2.94 -9.52 11.05
N GLY A 61 3.36 -8.49 10.33
CA GLY A 61 4.50 -8.56 9.42
C GLY A 61 4.15 -8.97 8.01
N LEU A 62 2.90 -9.32 7.74
CA LEU A 62 2.43 -9.72 6.42
C LEU A 62 1.47 -8.66 5.88
N PHE A 63 1.58 -8.35 4.59
CA PHE A 63 0.65 -7.42 3.95
C PHE A 63 -0.65 -8.17 3.65
N ASP A 64 -1.71 -7.83 4.38
CA ASP A 64 -3.00 -8.50 4.28
C ASP A 64 -4.00 -7.78 3.37
N THR A 65 -3.70 -6.54 2.99
CA THR A 65 -4.61 -5.72 2.21
C THR A 65 -3.87 -5.13 1.02
N LEU A 66 -4.45 -5.26 -0.17
CA LEU A 66 -3.90 -4.71 -1.41
C LEU A 66 -4.97 -3.86 -2.08
N TYR A 67 -4.56 -2.68 -2.54
CA TYR A 67 -5.39 -1.80 -3.36
C TYR A 67 -4.74 -1.68 -4.73
N HIS A 68 -5.53 -1.85 -5.79
CA HIS A 68 -5.07 -1.76 -7.17
C HIS A 68 -5.73 -0.58 -7.85
N PHE A 69 -4.93 0.24 -8.52
CA PHE A 69 -5.38 1.44 -9.20
C PHE A 69 -5.07 1.34 -10.68
N LYS A 70 -5.91 1.95 -11.50
CA LYS A 70 -5.70 2.07 -12.94
C LYS A 70 -5.93 3.54 -13.30
N GLU A 71 -4.91 4.16 -13.89
CA GLU A 71 -4.95 5.58 -14.26
C GLU A 71 -5.32 6.48 -13.06
N GLY A 72 -4.83 6.13 -11.86
CA GLY A 72 -5.10 6.89 -10.65
C GLY A 72 -6.42 6.56 -9.98
N GLU A 73 -7.25 5.67 -10.55
CA GLU A 73 -8.54 5.29 -9.98
C GLU A 73 -8.50 3.92 -9.35
N LEU A 74 -9.02 3.80 -8.13
CA LEU A 74 -9.14 2.52 -7.44
C LEU A 74 -10.18 1.66 -8.15
N TYR A 75 -9.78 0.43 -8.56
CA TYR A 75 -10.69 -0.50 -9.22
C TYR A 75 -10.83 -1.84 -8.52
N LEU A 76 -9.89 -2.19 -7.63
CA LEU A 76 -9.91 -3.48 -6.96
C LEU A 76 -9.19 -3.37 -5.61
N SER A 77 -9.78 -3.97 -4.59
CA SER A 77 -9.05 -4.25 -3.35
C SER A 77 -9.19 -5.73 -3.01
N THR A 78 -8.15 -6.29 -2.41
CA THR A 78 -8.16 -7.67 -1.91
C THR A 78 -7.70 -7.66 -0.46
N GLN A 79 -8.23 -8.59 0.33
CA GLN A 79 -7.90 -8.68 1.74
C GLN A 79 -7.83 -10.13 2.17
N ASP A 80 -6.84 -10.45 3.00
CA ASP A 80 -6.70 -11.75 3.64
C ASP A 80 -7.16 -11.58 5.09
N THR A 81 -8.38 -12.03 5.38
CA THR A 81 -8.95 -11.95 6.73
C THR A 81 -8.66 -13.17 7.56
N SER A 82 -8.19 -14.26 6.93
CA SER A 82 -7.93 -15.54 7.63
C SER A 82 -6.49 -15.70 8.05
N GLY A 83 -5.57 -14.89 7.50
CA GLY A 83 -4.15 -14.98 7.83
C GLY A 83 -3.41 -16.13 7.16
N ASP A 84 -3.99 -16.75 6.12
CA ASP A 84 -3.38 -17.91 5.46
C ASP A 84 -2.47 -17.52 4.30
N GLY A 85 -2.27 -16.23 4.06
CA GLY A 85 -1.45 -15.73 2.97
C GLY A 85 -2.16 -15.60 1.64
N LYS A 86 -3.45 -15.96 1.57
CA LYS A 86 -4.25 -15.86 0.35
C LYS A 86 -5.42 -14.90 0.55
N PRO A 87 -5.67 -13.99 -0.39
CA PRO A 87 -6.82 -13.10 -0.28
C PRO A 87 -8.13 -13.88 -0.31
N ASN A 88 -9.01 -13.62 0.65
CA ASN A 88 -10.34 -14.24 0.69
C ASN A 88 -11.46 -13.22 0.52
N VAL A 89 -11.16 -11.93 0.50
CA VAL A 89 -12.13 -10.86 0.23
C VAL A 89 -11.66 -10.08 -0.98
N ARG A 90 -12.57 -9.84 -1.93
CA ARG A 90 -12.29 -9.07 -3.14
C ARG A 90 -13.40 -8.05 -3.35
N GLN A 91 -13.02 -6.79 -3.48
CA GLN A 91 -13.96 -5.69 -3.71
C GLN A 91 -13.58 -5.01 -5.01
N THR A 92 -14.52 -4.93 -5.95
CA THR A 92 -14.32 -4.16 -7.18
C THR A 92 -14.99 -2.80 -7.05
N TYR A 93 -14.46 -1.83 -7.79
CA TYR A 93 -14.92 -0.45 -7.74
C TYR A 93 -15.18 0.04 -9.15
N LYS A 94 -16.18 0.93 -9.28
CA LYS A 94 -16.50 1.57 -10.54
C LYS A 94 -16.71 3.06 -10.26
N ASN A 95 -15.95 3.90 -10.97
CA ASN A 95 -15.98 5.35 -10.78
C ASN A 95 -15.71 5.75 -9.32
N GLY A 96 -14.78 5.03 -8.66
CA GLY A 96 -14.42 5.31 -7.28
C GLY A 96 -15.40 4.80 -6.23
N LYS A 97 -16.47 4.12 -6.64
CA LYS A 97 -17.50 3.61 -5.72
C LYS A 97 -17.51 2.10 -5.68
N PRO A 98 -17.79 1.48 -4.51
CA PRO A 98 -17.90 0.02 -4.43
C PRO A 98 -18.95 -0.50 -5.39
N PHE A 99 -18.59 -1.51 -6.18
CA PHE A 99 -19.44 -2.09 -7.20
C PHE A 99 -19.84 -3.53 -6.88
N LYS A 100 -18.85 -4.38 -6.53
CA LYS A 100 -19.10 -5.79 -6.26
C LYS A 100 -18.14 -6.27 -5.18
N ARG A 101 -18.65 -7.04 -4.23
CA ARG A 101 -17.83 -7.67 -3.18
C ARG A 101 -17.97 -9.18 -3.28
N GLN A 102 -16.84 -9.87 -3.21
CA GLN A 102 -16.78 -11.32 -3.22
C GLN A 102 -15.97 -11.80 -2.02
N VAL A 103 -16.49 -12.76 -1.30
CA VAL A 103 -15.83 -13.35 -0.14
C VAL A 103 -15.72 -14.85 -0.36
N ASP A 104 -14.51 -15.36 -0.25
CA ASP A 104 -14.22 -16.79 -0.32
C ASP A 104 -13.87 -17.29 1.09
N ASP A 105 -14.56 -18.30 1.52
CA ASP A 105 -14.30 -18.91 2.84
C ASP A 105 -13.29 -20.05 2.75
#